data_4d966297c69971f70d710aa1f4bfd5a3
#
_entry.id   4d966297c69971f70d710aa1f4bfd5a3
#
_cell.length_a   1.000
_cell.length_b   1.000
_cell.length_c   1.000
_cell.angle_alpha   90.00
_cell.angle_beta   90.00
_cell.angle_gamma   90.00
#
_symmetry.space_group_name_H-M   'P 1'
#
loop_
_entity.id
_entity.type
_entity.pdbx_description
1 polymer ?
#
loop_
_entity_poly.entity_id
_entity_poly.type
_entity_poly.pdbx_seq_one_letter_code
_entity_poly.pdbx_strand_id
1 'polypeptide(L)'
;RQRQMCIRDRLKVVIIGQDPYHGPGQANGLCFSVGDGVPFPPSLQNIFKEVADDTGTPPPATGNLDRWAEQGVLLLNAVLTVRAHEAASHAGRGWETFTDAVVRAISERKQGVVYMLWGSYAQKKGAIADPQRNFILKSVHPSPLSVYRGFFGCRHFSRANEYLRSIGKEPIVW
;
A
#
# COMPACT_ATOMS: atom_id res chain seq x y z
N ARG A 1 10.52 23.62 -1.82
CA ARG A 1 9.13 23.78 -2.33
C ARG A 1 8.87 23.05 -3.64
N GLN A 2 9.76 23.03 -4.63
CA GLN A 2 9.59 22.31 -5.91
C GLN A 2 9.54 20.78 -5.73
N ARG A 3 10.34 20.18 -4.82
CA ARG A 3 10.31 18.75 -4.51
C ARG A 3 8.97 18.30 -3.90
N GLN A 4 8.37 19.11 -3.04
CA GLN A 4 7.06 18.80 -2.43
C GLN A 4 5.90 18.92 -3.41
N MET A 5 5.95 19.86 -4.35
CA MET A 5 4.96 19.97 -5.42
C MET A 5 5.01 18.77 -6.37
N CYS A 6 6.21 18.31 -6.75
CA CYS A 6 6.38 17.13 -7.60
C CYS A 6 5.84 15.83 -6.97
N ILE A 7 5.95 15.66 -5.66
CA ILE A 7 5.42 14.47 -4.97
C ILE A 7 3.89 14.49 -4.92
N ARG A 8 3.28 15.65 -4.66
CA ARG A 8 1.81 15.79 -4.63
C ARG A 8 1.17 15.51 -6.00
N ASP A 9 1.83 15.91 -7.09
CA ASP A 9 1.29 15.71 -8.43
C ASP A 9 1.52 14.29 -8.97
N ARG A 10 2.41 13.52 -8.34
CA ARG A 10 2.76 12.15 -8.76
C ARG A 10 1.95 11.04 -8.11
N LEU A 11 1.11 11.35 -7.11
CA LEU A 11 0.35 10.32 -6.42
C LEU A 11 -0.60 9.60 -7.40
N LYS A 12 -0.41 8.29 -7.53
CA LYS A 12 -1.17 7.42 -8.44
C LYS A 12 -1.90 6.31 -7.72
N VAL A 13 -1.29 5.74 -6.69
CA VAL A 13 -1.80 4.58 -5.96
C VAL A 13 -1.63 4.79 -4.46
N VAL A 14 -2.64 4.38 -3.68
CA VAL A 14 -2.59 4.34 -2.22
C VAL A 14 -2.78 2.90 -1.77
N ILE A 15 -1.82 2.40 -1.00
CA ILE A 15 -1.90 1.10 -0.33
C ILE A 15 -1.93 1.37 1.17
N ILE A 16 -2.90 0.80 1.88
CA ILE A 16 -3.08 1.02 3.32
C ILE A 16 -2.73 -0.27 4.06
N GLY A 17 -1.73 -0.16 4.94
CA GLY A 17 -1.40 -1.18 5.93
C GLY A 17 -1.94 -0.82 7.32
N GLN A 18 -1.75 -1.70 8.29
CA GLN A 18 -2.23 -1.49 9.66
C GLN A 18 -1.16 -0.86 10.55
N ASP A 19 -0.12 -1.60 10.90
CA ASP A 19 0.99 -1.15 11.73
C ASP A 19 2.33 -1.64 11.18
N PRO A 20 3.46 -1.03 11.58
CA PRO A 20 4.78 -1.47 11.13
C PRO A 20 5.11 -2.88 11.62
N TYR A 21 6.04 -3.54 10.92
CA TYR A 21 6.66 -4.76 11.45
C TYR A 21 7.32 -4.47 12.78
N HIS A 22 7.13 -5.36 13.76
CA HIS A 22 7.62 -5.17 15.13
C HIS A 22 8.97 -5.86 15.40
N GLY A 23 9.51 -6.61 14.45
CA GLY A 23 10.86 -7.16 14.56
C GLY A 23 11.93 -6.08 14.41
N PRO A 24 13.05 -6.17 15.17
CA PRO A 24 14.12 -5.21 15.06
C PRO A 24 14.66 -5.08 13.63
N GLY A 25 14.78 -3.85 13.13
CA GLY A 25 15.31 -3.56 11.79
C GLY A 25 14.45 -3.97 10.62
N GLN A 26 13.21 -4.43 10.82
CA GLN A 26 12.30 -4.82 9.73
C GLN A 26 11.65 -3.63 9.05
N ALA A 27 10.94 -2.79 9.80
CA ALA A 27 10.20 -1.65 9.25
C ALA A 27 11.14 -0.57 8.71
N ASN A 28 10.80 0.01 7.54
CA ASN A 28 11.56 1.11 6.94
C ASN A 28 10.70 2.34 6.62
N GLY A 29 9.53 2.47 7.22
CA GLY A 29 8.63 3.62 7.07
C GLY A 29 7.56 3.49 6.00
N LEU A 30 7.60 2.47 5.16
CA LEU A 30 6.59 2.15 4.15
C LEU A 30 5.84 0.88 4.54
N CYS A 31 4.51 0.85 4.41
CA CYS A 31 3.76 -0.36 4.75
C CYS A 31 4.17 -1.55 3.87
N PHE A 32 4.25 -2.73 4.46
CA PHE A 32 4.72 -3.99 3.87
C PHE A 32 6.21 -4.03 3.49
N SER A 33 6.88 -2.89 3.38
CA SER A 33 8.28 -2.79 3.00
C SER A 33 9.23 -3.17 4.13
N VAL A 34 10.37 -3.73 3.77
CA VAL A 34 11.50 -3.98 4.67
C VAL A 34 12.77 -3.38 4.09
N GLY A 35 13.78 -3.15 4.94
CA GLY A 35 15.09 -2.68 4.50
C GLY A 35 15.82 -3.71 3.62
N ASP A 36 16.84 -3.25 2.91
CA ASP A 36 17.68 -4.13 2.10
C ASP A 36 18.36 -5.20 2.97
N GLY A 37 18.42 -6.41 2.45
CA GLY A 37 19.01 -7.55 3.16
C GLY A 37 18.12 -8.16 4.26
N VAL A 38 16.95 -7.60 4.52
CA VAL A 38 15.99 -8.17 5.49
C VAL A 38 15.16 -9.26 4.80
N PRO A 39 14.97 -10.43 5.43
CA PRO A 39 14.11 -11.48 4.90
C PRO A 39 12.68 -10.97 4.69
N PHE A 40 12.05 -11.42 3.61
CA PHE A 40 10.70 -10.99 3.28
C PHE A 40 9.69 -11.54 4.29
N PRO A 41 8.92 -10.70 4.98
CA PRO A 41 7.80 -11.16 5.80
C PRO A 41 6.76 -11.91 4.96
N PRO A 42 5.97 -12.82 5.55
CA PRO A 42 5.04 -13.65 4.80
C PRO A 42 4.04 -12.89 3.93
N SER A 43 3.50 -11.77 4.41
CA SER A 43 2.59 -10.94 3.61
C SER A 43 3.28 -10.34 2.39
N LEU A 44 4.53 -9.89 2.53
CA LEU A 44 5.31 -9.35 1.42
C LEU A 44 5.66 -10.43 0.38
N GLN A 45 5.99 -11.64 0.84
CA GLN A 45 6.20 -12.78 -0.07
C GLN A 45 4.95 -13.04 -0.92
N ASN A 46 3.77 -13.00 -0.30
CA ASN A 46 2.50 -13.20 -0.99
C ASN A 46 2.17 -12.05 -1.96
N ILE A 47 2.51 -10.82 -1.60
CA ILE A 47 2.38 -9.66 -2.50
C ILE A 47 3.25 -9.87 -3.73
N PHE A 48 4.53 -10.22 -3.58
CA PHE A 48 5.42 -10.45 -4.72
C PHE A 48 5.01 -11.64 -5.57
N LYS A 49 4.45 -12.68 -4.95
CA LYS A 49 3.91 -13.82 -5.70
C LYS A 49 2.74 -13.36 -6.59
N GLU A 50 1.81 -12.60 -6.07
CA GLU A 50 0.69 -12.07 -6.86
C GLU A 50 1.18 -11.11 -7.95
N VAL A 51 2.16 -10.25 -7.68
CA VAL A 51 2.76 -9.38 -8.70
C VAL A 51 3.34 -10.21 -9.84
N ALA A 52 4.08 -11.27 -9.54
CA ALA A 52 4.67 -12.15 -10.55
C ALA A 52 3.59 -12.88 -11.37
N ASP A 53 2.59 -13.43 -10.72
CA ASP A 53 1.50 -14.16 -11.37
C ASP A 53 0.61 -13.21 -12.22
N ASP A 54 0.42 -11.98 -11.79
CA ASP A 54 -0.45 -11.00 -12.45
C ASP A 54 0.27 -10.26 -13.60
N THR A 55 1.50 -9.83 -13.38
CA THR A 55 2.21 -8.95 -14.33
C THR A 55 3.37 -9.61 -15.07
N GLY A 56 3.77 -10.82 -14.66
CA GLY A 56 4.96 -11.49 -15.18
C GLY A 56 6.28 -10.93 -14.66
N THR A 57 6.25 -9.94 -13.74
CA THR A 57 7.45 -9.37 -13.15
C THR A 57 8.05 -10.36 -12.14
N PRO A 58 9.31 -10.79 -12.31
CA PRO A 58 9.93 -11.70 -11.36
C PRO A 58 10.08 -11.05 -9.97
N PRO A 59 10.05 -11.85 -8.89
CA PRO A 59 10.29 -11.33 -7.55
C PRO A 59 11.61 -10.56 -7.47
N PRO A 60 11.64 -9.39 -6.80
CA PRO A 60 12.86 -8.60 -6.67
C PRO A 60 13.85 -9.26 -5.69
N ALA A 61 15.11 -8.86 -5.77
CA ALA A 61 16.14 -9.32 -4.82
C ALA A 61 15.99 -8.69 -3.42
N THR A 62 15.29 -7.57 -3.32
CA THR A 62 15.07 -6.82 -2.06
C THR A 62 13.58 -6.61 -1.76
N GLY A 63 13.22 -6.61 -0.48
CA GLY A 63 11.89 -6.25 0.00
C GLY A 63 11.66 -4.76 0.19
N ASN A 64 12.62 -3.93 -0.20
CA ASN A 64 12.50 -2.49 -0.12
C ASN A 64 11.58 -1.97 -1.24
N LEU A 65 10.48 -1.31 -0.86
CA LEU A 65 9.47 -0.78 -1.77
C LEU A 65 9.65 0.71 -2.11
N ASP A 66 10.81 1.30 -1.83
CA ASP A 66 11.13 2.68 -2.21
C ASP A 66 10.90 2.90 -3.72
N ARG A 67 11.24 1.92 -4.55
CA ARG A 67 11.02 1.97 -6.00
C ARG A 67 9.53 2.15 -6.39
N TRP A 68 8.60 1.67 -5.58
CA TRP A 68 7.17 1.93 -5.79
C TRP A 68 6.79 3.34 -5.35
N ALA A 69 7.30 3.77 -4.19
CA ALA A 69 7.05 5.10 -3.64
C ALA A 69 7.55 6.20 -4.59
N GLU A 70 8.71 6.02 -5.20
CA GLU A 70 9.28 6.95 -6.18
C GLU A 70 8.43 7.13 -7.44
N GLN A 71 7.60 6.13 -7.76
CA GLN A 71 6.68 6.17 -8.90
C GLN A 71 5.30 6.75 -8.56
N GLY A 72 5.05 7.11 -7.32
CA GLY A 72 3.78 7.68 -6.90
C GLY A 72 2.85 6.72 -6.15
N VAL A 73 3.39 5.64 -5.58
CA VAL A 73 2.66 4.74 -4.68
C VAL A 73 2.85 5.22 -3.24
N LEU A 74 1.77 5.62 -2.58
CA LEU A 74 1.78 5.90 -1.14
C LEU A 74 1.53 4.59 -0.37
N LEU A 75 2.52 4.18 0.40
CA LEU A 75 2.49 2.99 1.24
C LEU A 75 2.32 3.43 2.71
N LEU A 76 1.07 3.59 3.14
CA LEU A 76 0.71 4.20 4.41
C LEU A 76 0.23 3.15 5.42
N ASN A 77 0.92 3.04 6.56
CA ASN A 77 0.36 2.37 7.73
C ASN A 77 -0.62 3.29 8.46
N ALA A 78 -1.71 2.75 8.97
CA ALA A 78 -2.67 3.50 9.78
C ALA A 78 -2.07 3.91 11.13
N VAL A 79 -1.22 3.07 11.71
CA VAL A 79 -0.43 3.33 12.90
C VAL A 79 1.04 3.38 12.48
N LEU A 80 1.76 4.45 12.81
CA LEU A 80 3.10 4.69 12.27
C LEU A 80 4.24 4.20 13.16
N THR A 81 3.94 3.79 14.39
CA THR A 81 4.92 3.25 15.32
C THR A 81 4.43 2.00 16.01
N VAL A 82 5.35 1.20 16.51
CA VAL A 82 5.07 -0.03 17.25
C VAL A 82 6.22 -0.28 18.23
N ARG A 83 5.95 -0.92 19.35
CA ARG A 83 7.03 -1.41 20.23
C ARG A 83 7.65 -2.66 19.64
N ALA A 84 8.94 -2.83 19.86
CA ALA A 84 9.63 -4.05 19.45
C ALA A 84 8.96 -5.28 20.06
N HIS A 85 8.70 -6.28 19.21
CA HIS A 85 8.07 -7.57 19.54
C HIS A 85 6.61 -7.50 20.01
N GLU A 86 5.95 -6.33 19.95
CA GLU A 86 4.57 -6.12 20.41
C GLU A 86 3.68 -5.60 19.28
N ALA A 87 3.13 -6.49 18.48
CA ALA A 87 2.20 -6.09 17.40
C ALA A 87 1.03 -5.25 17.96
N ALA A 88 0.63 -4.23 17.20
CA ALA A 88 -0.48 -3.31 17.52
C ALA A 88 -0.34 -2.55 18.85
N SER A 89 0.86 -2.52 19.45
CA SER A 89 1.09 -1.89 20.76
C SER A 89 0.75 -0.40 20.82
N HIS A 90 0.74 0.30 19.70
CA HIS A 90 0.37 1.71 19.60
C HIS A 90 -0.99 1.96 18.92
N ALA A 91 -1.77 0.90 18.69
CA ALA A 91 -3.14 1.05 18.19
C ALA A 91 -4.01 1.82 19.21
N GLY A 92 -4.89 2.70 18.71
CA GLY A 92 -5.77 3.51 19.55
C GLY A 92 -5.06 4.62 20.33
N ARG A 93 -3.84 5.00 19.96
CA ARG A 93 -3.06 6.04 20.64
C ARG A 93 -2.90 7.34 19.86
N GLY A 94 -3.73 7.56 18.85
CA GLY A 94 -3.81 8.83 18.12
C GLY A 94 -3.28 8.80 16.69
N TRP A 95 -2.46 7.82 16.30
CA TRP A 95 -1.98 7.72 14.92
C TRP A 95 -3.10 7.62 13.91
N GLU A 96 -4.15 6.87 14.24
CA GLU A 96 -5.30 6.66 13.35
C GLU A 96 -6.00 7.97 12.99
N THR A 97 -6.13 8.90 13.93
CA THR A 97 -6.69 10.23 13.69
C THR A 97 -5.85 11.00 12.67
N PHE A 98 -4.53 10.97 12.83
CA PHE A 98 -3.62 11.62 11.88
C PHE A 98 -3.70 10.99 10.49
N THR A 99 -3.61 9.67 10.40
CA THR A 99 -3.63 8.96 9.11
C THR A 99 -5.01 9.01 8.43
N ASP A 100 -6.10 9.07 9.19
CA ASP A 100 -7.43 9.38 8.65
C ASP A 100 -7.46 10.78 8.01
N ALA A 101 -6.84 11.77 8.64
CA ALA A 101 -6.74 13.11 8.08
C ALA A 101 -5.90 13.12 6.77
N VAL A 102 -4.84 12.30 6.70
CA VAL A 102 -4.05 12.15 5.47
C VAL A 102 -4.89 11.56 4.35
N VAL A 103 -5.61 10.47 4.59
CA VAL A 103 -6.47 9.82 3.58
C VAL A 103 -7.59 10.76 3.14
N ARG A 104 -8.20 11.48 4.07
CA ARG A 104 -9.23 12.49 3.78
C ARG A 104 -8.68 13.61 2.90
N ALA A 105 -7.51 14.15 3.22
CA ALA A 105 -6.88 15.21 2.45
C ALA A 105 -6.56 14.76 1.01
N ILE A 106 -6.15 13.51 0.83
CA ILE A 106 -5.93 12.91 -0.49
C ILE A 106 -7.25 12.83 -1.24
N SER A 107 -8.29 12.27 -0.62
CA SER A 107 -9.61 12.11 -1.23
C SER A 107 -10.24 13.45 -1.65
N GLU A 108 -10.07 14.50 -0.86
CA GLU A 108 -10.62 15.83 -1.14
C GLU A 108 -9.84 16.56 -2.26
N ARG A 109 -8.53 16.37 -2.34
CA ARG A 109 -7.64 17.15 -3.21
C ARG A 109 -7.21 16.45 -4.49
N LYS A 110 -7.42 15.14 -4.56
CA LYS A 110 -6.99 14.30 -5.69
C LYS A 110 -8.15 13.49 -6.23
N GLN A 111 -8.09 13.22 -7.53
CA GLN A 111 -8.98 12.30 -8.23
C GLN A 111 -8.15 11.44 -9.19
N GLY A 112 -8.72 10.35 -9.66
CA GLY A 112 -8.00 9.43 -10.52
C GLY A 112 -6.88 8.69 -9.79
N VAL A 113 -7.06 8.42 -8.49
CA VAL A 113 -6.14 7.66 -7.64
C VAL A 113 -6.68 6.23 -7.50
N VAL A 114 -5.79 5.25 -7.57
CA VAL A 114 -6.10 3.85 -7.29
C VAL A 114 -5.91 3.59 -5.80
N TYR A 115 -6.93 3.09 -5.12
CA TYR A 115 -6.84 2.64 -3.73
C TYR A 115 -6.83 1.12 -3.68
N MET A 116 -5.76 0.53 -3.17
CA MET A 116 -5.66 -0.90 -2.91
C MET A 116 -5.91 -1.17 -1.43
N LEU A 117 -7.09 -1.72 -1.13
CA LEU A 117 -7.60 -1.92 0.23
C LEU A 117 -7.68 -3.41 0.53
N TRP A 118 -6.68 -3.91 1.22
CA TRP A 118 -6.51 -5.32 1.53
C TRP A 118 -6.92 -5.64 2.96
N GLY A 119 -8.03 -6.36 3.08
CA GLY A 119 -8.65 -6.71 4.36
C GLY A 119 -9.63 -5.65 4.87
N SER A 120 -10.44 -6.05 5.85
CA SER A 120 -11.52 -5.21 6.39
C SER A 120 -11.02 -3.92 7.03
N TYR A 121 -9.88 -3.96 7.69
CA TYR A 121 -9.28 -2.78 8.34
C TYR A 121 -8.93 -1.69 7.31
N ALA A 122 -8.21 -2.06 6.26
CA ALA A 122 -7.85 -1.13 5.18
C ALA A 122 -9.10 -0.63 4.43
N GLN A 123 -10.11 -1.48 4.22
CA GLN A 123 -11.36 -1.11 3.57
C GLN A 123 -12.15 -0.08 4.38
N LYS A 124 -12.20 -0.20 5.70
CA LYS A 124 -12.81 0.80 6.58
C LYS A 124 -12.05 2.12 6.53
N LYS A 125 -10.73 2.07 6.58
CA LYS A 125 -9.85 3.24 6.53
C LYS A 125 -10.00 3.98 5.20
N GLY A 126 -10.07 3.25 4.09
CA GLY A 126 -10.20 3.78 2.74
C GLY A 126 -11.63 4.14 2.31
N ALA A 127 -12.64 3.93 3.18
CA ALA A 127 -14.04 4.18 2.86
C ALA A 127 -14.36 5.66 2.56
N ILE A 128 -13.49 6.58 2.97
CA ILE A 128 -13.61 8.03 2.68
C ILE A 128 -13.36 8.33 1.19
N ALA A 129 -12.62 7.47 0.47
CA ALA A 129 -12.31 7.70 -0.93
C ALA A 129 -13.57 7.56 -1.79
N ASP A 130 -13.85 8.59 -2.60
CA ASP A 130 -15.02 8.60 -3.49
C ASP A 130 -14.80 7.67 -4.68
N PRO A 131 -15.60 6.58 -4.81
CA PRO A 131 -15.45 5.61 -5.89
C PRO A 131 -15.86 6.16 -7.27
N GLN A 132 -16.57 7.30 -7.34
CA GLN A 132 -16.89 7.95 -8.61
C GLN A 132 -15.70 8.76 -9.17
N ARG A 133 -14.78 9.16 -8.30
CA ARG A 133 -13.61 9.98 -8.66
C ARG A 133 -12.31 9.19 -8.69
N ASN A 134 -12.31 7.99 -8.12
CA ASN A 134 -11.13 7.15 -7.91
C ASN A 134 -11.44 5.69 -8.26
N PHE A 135 -10.41 4.88 -8.39
CA PHE A 135 -10.54 3.45 -8.62
C PHE A 135 -10.25 2.68 -7.34
N ILE A 136 -11.28 2.03 -6.80
CA ILE A 136 -11.18 1.31 -5.53
C ILE A 136 -11.06 -0.19 -5.80
N LEU A 137 -9.93 -0.78 -5.39
CA LEU A 137 -9.67 -2.21 -5.50
C LEU A 137 -9.68 -2.83 -4.10
N LYS A 138 -10.53 -3.81 -3.88
CA LYS A 138 -10.70 -4.49 -2.60
C LYS A 138 -10.40 -5.98 -2.72
N SER A 139 -9.69 -6.52 -1.74
CA SER A 139 -9.49 -7.96 -1.58
C SER A 139 -9.30 -8.31 -0.11
N VAL A 140 -9.16 -9.60 0.20
CA VAL A 140 -8.68 -10.04 1.51
C VAL A 140 -7.23 -9.62 1.73
N HIS A 141 -6.77 -9.67 2.98
CA HIS A 141 -5.39 -9.32 3.34
C HIS A 141 -4.39 -10.36 2.76
N PRO A 142 -3.18 -9.95 2.35
CA PRO A 142 -2.15 -10.86 1.82
C PRO A 142 -1.49 -11.76 2.85
N SER A 143 -1.91 -11.72 4.12
CA SER A 143 -1.40 -12.60 5.16
C SER A 143 -1.65 -14.08 4.82
N PRO A 144 -0.79 -15.01 5.27
CA PRO A 144 -1.01 -16.45 5.07
C PRO A 144 -2.37 -16.95 5.58
N LEU A 145 -2.96 -16.26 6.57
CA LEU A 145 -4.28 -16.62 7.13
C LEU A 145 -5.45 -16.37 6.18
N SER A 146 -5.29 -15.52 5.18
CA SER A 146 -6.39 -15.08 4.31
C SER A 146 -6.08 -15.10 2.82
N VAL A 147 -4.82 -15.17 2.43
CA VAL A 147 -4.36 -14.98 1.04
C VAL A 147 -5.09 -15.87 0.02
N TYR A 148 -5.39 -17.12 0.37
CA TYR A 148 -6.08 -18.05 -0.51
C TYR A 148 -7.59 -17.79 -0.66
N ARG A 149 -8.14 -16.87 0.14
CA ARG A 149 -9.56 -16.51 0.09
C ARG A 149 -9.89 -15.37 -0.85
N GLY A 150 -8.95 -14.98 -1.72
CA GLY A 150 -9.20 -14.00 -2.77
C GLY A 150 -8.11 -12.95 -3.00
N PHE A 151 -6.97 -13.01 -2.32
CA PHE A 151 -5.84 -12.16 -2.65
C PHE A 151 -5.10 -12.68 -3.88
N PHE A 152 -4.73 -13.96 -3.90
CA PHE A 152 -4.20 -14.57 -5.10
C PHE A 152 -5.25 -14.59 -6.21
N GLY A 153 -4.91 -14.04 -7.36
CA GLY A 153 -5.82 -13.88 -8.49
C GLY A 153 -6.64 -12.59 -8.47
N CYS A 154 -6.45 -11.69 -7.49
CA CYS A 154 -7.15 -10.40 -7.46
C CYS A 154 -6.70 -9.45 -8.58
N ARG A 155 -5.51 -9.62 -9.12
CA ARG A 155 -4.97 -8.88 -10.27
C ARG A 155 -4.96 -7.36 -10.07
N HIS A 156 -4.79 -6.91 -8.85
CA HIS A 156 -4.81 -5.48 -8.51
C HIS A 156 -3.74 -4.69 -9.25
N PHE A 157 -2.57 -5.29 -9.46
CA PHE A 157 -1.42 -4.61 -10.06
C PHE A 157 -1.63 -4.31 -11.55
N SER A 158 -2.09 -5.28 -12.33
CA SER A 158 -2.44 -5.06 -13.73
C SER A 158 -3.68 -4.18 -13.89
N ARG A 159 -4.69 -4.38 -13.04
CA ARG A 159 -5.92 -3.57 -13.04
C ARG A 159 -5.65 -2.11 -12.71
N ALA A 160 -4.75 -1.83 -11.76
CA ALA A 160 -4.31 -0.48 -11.46
C ALA A 160 -3.64 0.16 -12.68
N ASN A 161 -2.78 -0.56 -13.38
CA ASN A 161 -2.08 -0.05 -14.56
C ASN A 161 -3.04 0.18 -15.73
N GLU A 162 -4.02 -0.69 -15.95
CA GLU A 162 -5.06 -0.46 -16.96
C GLU A 162 -5.83 0.84 -16.69
N TYR A 163 -6.22 1.05 -15.44
CA TYR A 163 -6.91 2.28 -15.05
C TYR A 163 -6.03 3.52 -15.25
N LEU A 164 -4.77 3.47 -14.80
CA LEU A 164 -3.84 4.59 -14.95
C LEU A 164 -3.65 4.97 -16.43
N ARG A 165 -3.48 3.97 -17.31
CA ARG A 165 -3.40 4.22 -18.76
C ARG A 165 -4.68 4.87 -19.30
N SER A 166 -5.85 4.41 -18.84
CA SER A 166 -7.15 4.94 -19.30
C SER A 166 -7.35 6.42 -18.99
N ILE A 167 -6.68 6.94 -17.97
CA ILE A 167 -6.73 8.36 -17.57
C ILE A 167 -5.47 9.14 -17.97
N GLY A 168 -4.62 8.58 -18.84
CA GLY A 168 -3.44 9.25 -19.38
C GLY A 168 -2.24 9.33 -18.42
N LYS A 169 -2.21 8.50 -17.38
CA LYS A 169 -1.08 8.41 -16.46
C LYS A 169 -0.17 7.23 -16.79
N GLU A 170 1.13 7.38 -16.54
CA GLU A 170 2.05 6.27 -16.69
C GLU A 170 1.76 5.14 -15.70
N PRO A 171 1.81 3.87 -16.14
CA PRO A 171 1.64 2.72 -15.26
C PRO A 171 2.79 2.61 -14.25
N ILE A 172 2.57 1.86 -13.20
CA ILE A 172 3.59 1.51 -12.22
C ILE A 172 4.39 0.29 -12.72
N VAL A 173 5.70 0.35 -12.60
CA VAL A 173 6.58 -0.81 -12.74
C VAL A 173 6.64 -1.48 -11.37
N TRP A 174 5.86 -2.52 -11.19
CA TRP A 174 5.73 -3.23 -9.91
C TRP A 174 6.91 -4.12 -9.52
#